data_ab6a14fb3b496486874f673787f0baf2
#
_entry.id   ab6a14fb3b496486874f673787f0baf2
#
_cell.length_a   1.000
_cell.length_b   1.000
_cell.length_c   1.000
_cell.angle_alpha   90.00
_cell.angle_beta   90.00
_cell.angle_gamma   90.00
#
_symmetry.space_group_name_H-M   'P 1'
#
loop_
_entity.id
_entity.type
_entity.pdbx_description
1 polymer ?
#
loop_
_entity_poly.entity_id
_entity_poly.type
_entity_poly.pdbx_seq_one_letter_code
_entity_poly.pdbx_strand_id
1 'polypeptide(L)'
;VHIMISFSEFLPEMIATIVGVALGGMGAIYSSRRQLKAVKKKRAEIFLKNLESEIAENMQVIELAYQTYISSDHGKSFFLGSIAWDTSTVTGDLADVLGLDLADSIENQYRIFFRLRYYVDLMTQLWFAPVEIDGRAEIQEGFKTHIINNLNQAREHFSEVQSAIDKAKKAMIHSGLAKRALESS
;
A
#
# COMPACT_ATOMS: atom_id res chain seq x y z
N VAL A 1 -61.83 -36.35 -13.95
CA VAL A 1 -61.10 -36.58 -12.69
C VAL A 1 -60.60 -35.23 -12.22
N HIS A 2 -61.31 -34.59 -11.25
CA HIS A 2 -60.85 -33.38 -10.60
C HIS A 2 -59.88 -33.77 -9.47
N ILE A 3 -58.58 -33.48 -9.68
CA ILE A 3 -57.60 -33.55 -8.60
C ILE A 3 -57.79 -32.25 -7.80
N MET A 4 -58.64 -32.31 -6.75
CA MET A 4 -58.64 -31.26 -5.72
C MET A 4 -57.41 -31.49 -4.85
N ILE A 5 -56.28 -30.82 -5.20
CA ILE A 5 -55.13 -30.76 -4.32
C ILE A 5 -55.57 -29.93 -3.10
N SER A 6 -55.60 -30.57 -1.93
CA SER A 6 -55.96 -29.90 -0.69
C SER A 6 -54.93 -28.82 -0.37
N PHE A 7 -55.33 -27.57 -0.34
CA PHE A 7 -54.46 -26.42 -0.05
C PHE A 7 -53.73 -26.58 1.30
N SER A 8 -54.33 -27.35 2.23
CA SER A 8 -53.74 -27.66 3.54
C SER A 8 -52.52 -28.59 3.48
N GLU A 9 -52.40 -29.43 2.44
CA GLU A 9 -51.23 -30.31 2.26
C GLU A 9 -50.08 -29.59 1.54
N PHE A 10 -50.40 -28.61 0.68
CA PHE A 10 -49.40 -27.84 -0.07
C PHE A 10 -48.74 -26.75 0.76
N LEU A 11 -49.43 -26.19 1.76
CA LEU A 11 -48.95 -25.08 2.58
C LEU A 11 -47.68 -25.41 3.39
N PRO A 12 -47.56 -26.58 4.08
CA PRO A 12 -46.33 -26.93 4.81
C PRO A 12 -45.11 -27.10 3.91
N GLU A 13 -45.28 -27.70 2.73
CA GLU A 13 -44.19 -27.88 1.76
C GLU A 13 -43.71 -26.55 1.19
N MET A 14 -44.61 -25.62 0.92
CA MET A 14 -44.29 -24.30 0.46
C MET A 14 -43.53 -23.48 1.52
N ILE A 15 -43.97 -23.54 2.79
CA ILE A 15 -43.30 -22.91 3.92
C ILE A 15 -41.90 -23.52 4.11
N ALA A 16 -41.74 -24.83 4.09
CA ALA A 16 -40.48 -25.52 4.22
C ALA A 16 -39.50 -25.12 3.10
N THR A 17 -40.00 -24.99 1.86
CA THR A 17 -39.21 -24.54 0.70
C THR A 17 -38.74 -23.08 0.86
N ILE A 18 -39.64 -22.18 1.26
CA ILE A 18 -39.29 -20.75 1.48
C ILE A 18 -38.26 -20.62 2.60
N VAL A 19 -38.44 -21.31 3.72
CA VAL A 19 -37.50 -21.32 4.84
C VAL A 19 -36.17 -21.92 4.40
N GLY A 20 -36.15 -23.01 3.65
CA GLY A 20 -34.93 -23.62 3.10
C GLY A 20 -34.14 -22.67 2.18
N VAL A 21 -34.83 -21.99 1.28
CA VAL A 21 -34.22 -21.00 0.38
C VAL A 21 -33.70 -19.81 1.16
N ALA A 22 -34.43 -19.29 2.13
CA ALA A 22 -34.01 -18.18 2.98
C ALA A 22 -32.75 -18.52 3.81
N LEU A 23 -32.74 -19.69 4.44
CA LEU A 23 -31.60 -20.17 5.23
C LEU A 23 -30.37 -20.45 4.34
N GLY A 24 -30.58 -21.08 3.19
CA GLY A 24 -29.54 -21.33 2.20
C GLY A 24 -28.94 -20.03 1.66
N GLY A 25 -29.80 -19.06 1.33
CA GLY A 25 -29.38 -17.74 0.87
C GLY A 25 -28.58 -16.97 1.92
N MET A 26 -29.03 -16.95 3.17
CA MET A 26 -28.29 -16.33 4.29
C MET A 26 -26.94 -17.02 4.53
N GLY A 27 -26.89 -18.35 4.50
CA GLY A 27 -25.68 -19.13 4.63
C GLY A 27 -24.67 -18.82 3.51
N ALA A 28 -25.14 -18.74 2.26
CA ALA A 28 -24.29 -18.38 1.12
C ALA A 28 -23.74 -16.96 1.22
N ILE A 29 -24.57 -15.97 1.62
CA ILE A 29 -24.14 -14.58 1.82
C ILE A 29 -23.12 -14.49 2.94
N TYR A 30 -23.34 -15.17 4.07
CA TYR A 30 -22.42 -15.18 5.19
C TYR A 30 -21.08 -15.82 4.81
N SER A 31 -21.09 -16.96 4.13
CA SER A 31 -19.90 -17.66 3.64
C SER A 31 -19.11 -16.78 2.66
N SER A 32 -19.80 -16.17 1.69
CA SER A 32 -19.20 -15.26 0.71
C SER A 32 -18.53 -14.05 1.39
N ARG A 33 -19.20 -13.41 2.35
CA ARG A 33 -18.64 -12.30 3.13
C ARG A 33 -17.41 -12.72 3.94
N ARG A 34 -17.42 -13.92 4.52
CA ARG A 34 -16.28 -14.47 5.27
C ARG A 34 -15.09 -14.72 4.37
N GLN A 35 -15.31 -15.31 3.20
CA GLN A 35 -14.28 -15.54 2.18
C GLN A 35 -13.68 -14.21 1.67
N LEU A 36 -14.54 -13.23 1.36
CA LEU A 36 -14.10 -11.92 0.90
C LEU A 36 -13.21 -11.22 1.93
N LYS A 37 -13.58 -11.27 3.23
CA LYS A 37 -12.75 -10.71 4.31
C LYS A 37 -11.39 -11.42 4.43
N ALA A 38 -11.36 -12.75 4.28
CA ALA A 38 -10.11 -13.51 4.33
C ALA A 38 -9.18 -13.17 3.15
N VAL A 39 -9.76 -13.04 1.94
CA VAL A 39 -9.01 -12.64 0.74
C VAL A 39 -8.46 -11.21 0.89
N LYS A 40 -9.29 -10.26 1.36
CA LYS A 40 -8.84 -8.88 1.61
C LYS A 40 -7.70 -8.84 2.62
N LYS A 41 -7.81 -9.57 3.73
CA LYS A 41 -6.75 -9.64 4.73
C LYS A 41 -5.44 -10.19 4.15
N LYS A 42 -5.50 -11.30 3.40
CA LYS A 42 -4.31 -11.89 2.77
C LYS A 42 -3.65 -10.94 1.76
N ARG A 43 -4.46 -10.22 0.97
CA ARG A 43 -3.94 -9.20 0.05
C ARG A 43 -3.22 -8.07 0.80
N ALA A 44 -3.81 -7.60 1.91
CA ALA A 44 -3.20 -6.58 2.74
C ALA A 44 -1.86 -7.02 3.35
N GLU A 45 -1.77 -8.25 3.84
CA GLU A 45 -0.53 -8.82 4.38
C GLU A 45 0.57 -8.89 3.31
N ILE A 46 0.24 -9.35 2.11
CA ILE A 46 1.17 -9.40 0.97
C ILE A 46 1.60 -7.98 0.58
N PHE A 47 0.65 -7.06 0.49
CA PHE A 47 0.92 -5.67 0.15
C PHE A 47 1.86 -5.02 1.17
N LEU A 48 1.57 -5.11 2.47
CA LEU A 48 2.43 -4.55 3.51
C LEU A 48 3.84 -5.12 3.47
N LYS A 49 3.98 -6.42 3.21
CA LYS A 49 5.28 -7.05 3.08
C LYS A 49 6.07 -6.49 1.88
N ASN A 50 5.41 -6.34 0.73
CA ASN A 50 6.06 -5.81 -0.48
C ASN A 50 6.43 -4.34 -0.30
N LEU A 51 5.54 -3.55 0.30
CA LEU A 51 5.77 -2.15 0.61
C LEU A 51 6.95 -1.95 1.56
N GLU A 52 7.01 -2.74 2.64
CA GLU A 52 8.13 -2.71 3.59
C GLU A 52 9.46 -3.04 2.91
N SER A 53 9.48 -4.08 2.06
CA SER A 53 10.68 -4.45 1.29
C SER A 53 11.11 -3.31 0.37
N GLU A 54 10.19 -2.75 -0.40
CA GLU A 54 10.46 -1.65 -1.33
C GLU A 54 10.97 -0.39 -0.62
N ILE A 55 10.34 -0.01 0.49
CA ILE A 55 10.77 1.14 1.29
C ILE A 55 12.16 0.89 1.89
N ALA A 56 12.44 -0.31 2.39
CA ALA A 56 13.75 -0.66 2.93
C ALA A 56 14.85 -0.63 1.85
N GLU A 57 14.58 -1.14 0.66
CA GLU A 57 15.48 -1.08 -0.49
C GLU A 57 15.73 0.36 -0.92
N ASN A 58 14.66 1.16 -1.04
CA ASN A 58 14.79 2.59 -1.36
C ASN A 58 15.63 3.34 -0.31
N MET A 59 15.50 3.00 0.98
CA MET A 59 16.31 3.63 2.03
C MET A 59 17.79 3.28 1.95
N GLN A 60 18.14 2.06 1.53
CA GLN A 60 19.54 1.70 1.26
C GLN A 60 20.11 2.54 0.11
N VAL A 61 19.34 2.70 -0.96
CA VAL A 61 19.72 3.57 -2.10
C VAL A 61 19.89 5.03 -1.65
N ILE A 62 18.97 5.54 -0.83
CA ILE A 62 19.00 6.90 -0.29
C ILE A 62 20.24 7.12 0.58
N GLU A 63 20.59 6.18 1.46
CA GLU A 63 21.77 6.30 2.30
C GLU A 63 23.06 6.34 1.48
N LEU A 64 23.18 5.47 0.49
CA LEU A 64 24.30 5.46 -0.44
C LEU A 64 24.37 6.75 -1.26
N ALA A 65 23.23 7.24 -1.77
CA ALA A 65 23.14 8.48 -2.51
C ALA A 65 23.54 9.67 -1.64
N TYR A 66 23.07 9.74 -0.40
CA TYR A 66 23.39 10.80 0.55
C TYR A 66 24.91 10.91 0.77
N GLN A 67 25.57 9.77 1.04
CA GLN A 67 27.03 9.74 1.19
C GLN A 67 27.76 10.21 -0.07
N THR A 68 27.25 9.83 -1.24
CA THR A 68 27.83 10.22 -2.53
C THR A 68 27.68 11.72 -2.79
N TYR A 69 26.49 12.29 -2.55
CA TYR A 69 26.24 13.72 -2.79
C TYR A 69 26.95 14.66 -1.80
N ILE A 70 27.22 14.19 -0.58
CA ILE A 70 28.01 14.96 0.39
C ILE A 70 29.52 14.91 0.07
N SER A 71 29.99 13.73 -0.35
CA SER A 71 31.46 13.50 -0.49
C SER A 71 32.01 13.89 -1.85
N SER A 72 31.20 14.11 -2.88
CA SER A 72 31.66 14.42 -4.24
C SER A 72 30.87 15.57 -4.88
N ASP A 73 31.56 16.32 -5.74
CA ASP A 73 30.94 17.37 -6.56
C ASP A 73 30.08 16.80 -7.69
N HIS A 74 30.20 15.51 -7.95
CA HIS A 74 29.48 14.79 -9.01
C HIS A 74 28.59 13.73 -8.39
N GLY A 75 27.34 14.07 -8.15
CA GLY A 75 26.33 13.10 -7.71
C GLY A 75 26.08 12.05 -8.80
N LYS A 76 25.83 10.81 -8.40
CA LYS A 76 25.44 9.72 -9.32
C LYS A 76 23.95 9.67 -9.43
N SER A 77 23.46 9.32 -10.63
CA SER A 77 22.07 8.94 -10.82
C SER A 77 21.74 7.70 -10.00
N PHE A 78 20.55 7.67 -9.40
CA PHE A 78 20.04 6.52 -8.65
C PHE A 78 18.55 6.33 -8.95
N PHE A 79 18.05 5.13 -8.75
CA PHE A 79 16.67 4.77 -9.00
C PHE A 79 15.97 4.36 -7.70
N LEU A 80 14.75 4.87 -7.50
CA LEU A 80 13.87 4.50 -6.39
C LEU A 80 12.67 3.72 -6.92
N GLY A 81 12.39 2.58 -6.33
CA GLY A 81 11.25 1.74 -6.70
C GLY A 81 9.92 2.36 -6.28
N SER A 82 8.87 2.13 -7.07
CA SER A 82 7.50 2.57 -6.79
C SER A 82 6.45 1.50 -7.12
N ILE A 83 6.85 0.27 -7.40
CA ILE A 83 5.96 -0.79 -7.89
C ILE A 83 4.88 -1.15 -6.87
N ALA A 84 5.24 -1.29 -5.60
CA ALA A 84 4.29 -1.60 -4.54
C ALA A 84 3.30 -0.45 -4.33
N TRP A 85 3.78 0.79 -4.38
CA TRP A 85 2.95 1.99 -4.30
C TRP A 85 1.99 2.10 -5.48
N ASP A 86 2.49 2.01 -6.71
CA ASP A 86 1.69 2.14 -7.93
C ASP A 86 0.60 1.07 -8.00
N THR A 87 0.92 -0.17 -7.60
CA THR A 87 -0.05 -1.26 -7.54
C THR A 87 -1.16 -0.96 -6.53
N SER A 88 -0.83 -0.39 -5.39
CA SER A 88 -1.79 -0.10 -4.32
C SER A 88 -2.74 1.05 -4.64
N THR A 89 -2.26 2.09 -5.32
CA THR A 89 -3.08 3.22 -5.74
C THR A 89 -4.10 2.83 -6.80
N VAL A 90 -3.74 1.90 -7.69
CA VAL A 90 -4.64 1.36 -8.71
C VAL A 90 -5.73 0.47 -8.10
N THR A 91 -5.43 -0.27 -7.03
CA THR A 91 -6.41 -1.20 -6.42
C THR A 91 -7.35 -0.52 -5.42
N GLY A 92 -7.08 0.71 -4.99
CA GLY A 92 -7.92 1.46 -4.03
C GLY A 92 -8.00 0.82 -2.63
N ASP A 93 -7.32 -0.29 -2.40
CA ASP A 93 -7.42 -1.11 -1.17
C ASP A 93 -6.66 -0.52 0.03
N LEU A 94 -5.85 0.54 -0.18
CA LEU A 94 -4.93 1.07 0.85
C LEU A 94 -5.64 1.58 2.09
N ALA A 95 -6.58 2.50 1.92
CA ALA A 95 -7.24 3.17 3.04
C ALA A 95 -8.18 2.24 3.82
N ASP A 96 -8.87 1.32 3.10
CA ASP A 96 -9.81 0.38 3.70
C ASP A 96 -9.15 -0.68 4.58
N VAL A 97 -7.86 -0.96 4.34
CA VAL A 97 -7.14 -2.06 4.97
C VAL A 97 -6.13 -1.58 6.01
N LEU A 98 -5.49 -0.45 5.76
CA LEU A 98 -4.34 0.03 6.57
C LEU A 98 -4.70 1.14 7.56
N GLY A 99 -5.86 1.78 7.40
CA GLY A 99 -6.21 2.99 8.12
C GLY A 99 -5.59 4.26 7.50
N LEU A 100 -6.24 5.39 7.71
CA LEU A 100 -5.84 6.67 7.10
C LEU A 100 -4.44 7.12 7.51
N ASP A 101 -4.09 6.98 8.79
CA ASP A 101 -2.79 7.46 9.32
C ASP A 101 -1.59 6.77 8.64
N LEU A 102 -1.69 5.45 8.40
CA LEU A 102 -0.63 4.72 7.71
C LEU A 102 -0.59 5.07 6.22
N ALA A 103 -1.74 5.21 5.58
CA ALA A 103 -1.83 5.61 4.19
C ALA A 103 -1.17 6.97 3.97
N ASP A 104 -1.45 7.97 4.82
CA ASP A 104 -0.88 9.31 4.75
C ASP A 104 0.64 9.29 4.96
N SER A 105 1.14 8.53 5.94
CA SER A 105 2.58 8.40 6.19
C SER A 105 3.31 7.80 4.98
N ILE A 106 2.75 6.77 4.37
CA ILE A 106 3.30 6.13 3.19
C ILE A 106 3.26 7.09 1.99
N GLU A 107 2.13 7.76 1.76
CA GLU A 107 2.00 8.74 0.68
C GLU A 107 3.04 9.85 0.79
N ASN A 108 3.27 10.39 1.99
CA ASN A 108 4.29 11.40 2.22
C ASN A 108 5.69 10.89 1.90
N GLN A 109 6.02 9.66 2.26
CA GLN A 109 7.32 9.05 1.91
C GLN A 109 7.50 8.94 0.39
N TYR A 110 6.48 8.46 -0.34
CA TYR A 110 6.56 8.37 -1.79
C TYR A 110 6.58 9.73 -2.48
N ARG A 111 5.92 10.74 -1.95
CA ARG A 111 6.07 12.13 -2.44
C ARG A 111 7.51 12.62 -2.35
N ILE A 112 8.24 12.26 -1.28
CA ILE A 112 9.66 12.60 -1.16
C ILE A 112 10.47 11.82 -2.22
N PHE A 113 10.18 10.53 -2.42
CA PHE A 113 10.84 9.73 -3.44
C PHE A 113 10.63 10.28 -4.86
N PHE A 114 9.41 10.68 -5.21
CA PHE A 114 9.12 11.29 -6.51
C PHE A 114 9.82 12.63 -6.70
N ARG A 115 9.89 13.47 -5.67
CA ARG A 115 10.67 14.72 -5.73
C ARG A 115 12.15 14.45 -5.92
N LEU A 116 12.71 13.49 -5.20
CA LEU A 116 14.11 13.07 -5.38
C LEU A 116 14.37 12.64 -6.82
N ARG A 117 13.56 11.74 -7.35
CA ARG A 117 13.66 11.27 -8.73
C ARG A 117 13.62 12.44 -9.71
N TYR A 118 12.68 13.36 -9.55
CA TYR A 118 12.53 14.53 -10.39
C TYR A 118 13.83 15.38 -10.41
N TYR A 119 14.41 15.70 -9.26
CA TYR A 119 15.65 16.50 -9.21
C TYR A 119 16.87 15.75 -9.75
N VAL A 120 16.95 14.45 -9.54
CA VAL A 120 18.02 13.61 -10.11
C VAL A 120 17.91 13.55 -11.63
N ASP A 121 16.71 13.42 -12.15
CA ASP A 121 16.45 13.41 -13.61
C ASP A 121 16.82 14.78 -14.22
N LEU A 122 16.44 15.90 -13.59
CA LEU A 122 16.83 17.24 -14.02
C LEU A 122 18.35 17.44 -14.01
N MET A 123 19.02 17.01 -12.94
CA MET A 123 20.48 17.07 -12.83
C MET A 123 21.14 16.26 -13.95
N THR A 124 20.63 15.06 -14.21
CA THR A 124 21.12 14.18 -15.27
C THR A 124 20.95 14.82 -16.65
N GLN A 125 19.77 15.40 -16.93
CA GLN A 125 19.51 16.11 -18.18
C GLN A 125 20.46 17.31 -18.35
N LEU A 126 20.73 18.06 -17.28
CA LEU A 126 21.65 19.18 -17.31
C LEU A 126 23.09 18.74 -17.60
N TRP A 127 23.53 17.59 -17.10
CA TRP A 127 24.86 17.06 -17.38
C TRP A 127 25.05 16.65 -18.83
N PHE A 128 24.03 16.07 -19.46
CA PHE A 128 24.08 15.61 -20.83
C PHE A 128 23.59 16.65 -21.85
N ALA A 129 23.22 17.86 -21.39
CA ALA A 129 22.81 18.91 -22.30
C ALA A 129 23.94 19.31 -23.25
N PRO A 130 23.74 19.27 -24.57
CA PRO A 130 24.79 19.52 -25.57
C PRO A 130 25.12 21.02 -25.71
N VAL A 131 24.30 21.89 -25.12
CA VAL A 131 24.42 23.34 -25.24
C VAL A 131 25.10 23.91 -24.00
N GLU A 132 25.99 24.91 -24.22
CA GLU A 132 26.55 25.72 -23.13
C GLU A 132 25.42 26.53 -22.50
N ILE A 133 25.09 26.24 -21.24
CA ILE A 133 24.01 26.90 -20.49
C ILE A 133 24.69 27.88 -19.55
N ASP A 134 24.37 29.18 -19.71
CA ASP A 134 24.83 30.22 -18.79
C ASP A 134 24.35 29.91 -17.36
N GLY A 135 25.27 30.02 -16.38
CA GLY A 135 24.96 29.72 -14.99
C GLY A 135 24.78 28.23 -14.68
N ARG A 136 25.26 27.33 -15.55
CA ARG A 136 25.13 25.85 -15.34
C ARG A 136 25.59 25.42 -13.95
N ALA A 137 26.72 25.94 -13.47
CA ALA A 137 27.24 25.56 -12.17
C ALA A 137 26.33 25.97 -11.01
N GLU A 138 25.73 27.14 -11.08
CA GLU A 138 24.75 27.63 -10.07
C GLU A 138 23.46 26.80 -10.09
N ILE A 139 22.99 26.43 -11.28
CA ILE A 139 21.81 25.57 -11.43
C ILE A 139 22.09 24.15 -10.86
N GLN A 140 23.26 23.60 -11.14
CA GLN A 140 23.69 22.30 -10.60
C GLN A 140 23.79 22.33 -9.08
N GLU A 141 24.36 23.36 -8.49
CA GLU A 141 24.43 23.52 -7.02
C GLU A 141 23.03 23.66 -6.39
N GLY A 142 22.12 24.38 -7.06
CA GLY A 142 20.73 24.47 -6.67
C GLY A 142 20.06 23.09 -6.65
N PHE A 143 20.19 22.30 -7.70
CA PHE A 143 19.65 20.94 -7.74
C PHE A 143 20.30 20.03 -6.70
N LYS A 144 21.60 20.07 -6.51
CA LYS A 144 22.33 19.33 -5.47
C LYS A 144 21.77 19.64 -4.09
N THR A 145 21.54 20.91 -3.78
CA THR A 145 20.95 21.35 -2.52
C THR A 145 19.54 20.75 -2.33
N HIS A 146 18.70 20.80 -3.37
CA HIS A 146 17.37 20.18 -3.32
C HIS A 146 17.43 18.67 -3.13
N ILE A 147 18.35 17.98 -3.80
CA ILE A 147 18.55 16.54 -3.65
C ILE A 147 18.94 16.22 -2.20
N ILE A 148 19.94 16.89 -1.64
CA ILE A 148 20.41 16.66 -0.27
C ILE A 148 19.29 16.91 0.74
N ASN A 149 18.51 17.98 0.59
CA ASN A 149 17.40 18.30 1.47
C ASN A 149 16.31 17.21 1.43
N ASN A 150 15.96 16.72 0.24
CA ASN A 150 14.98 15.63 0.12
C ASN A 150 15.53 14.27 0.61
N LEU A 151 16.83 14.00 0.46
CA LEU A 151 17.47 12.83 1.05
C LEU A 151 17.39 12.86 2.59
N ASN A 152 17.66 14.02 3.20
CA ASN A 152 17.49 14.20 4.65
C ASN A 152 16.04 14.00 5.08
N GLN A 153 15.08 14.62 4.39
CA GLN A 153 13.66 14.43 4.69
C GLN A 153 13.23 12.96 4.60
N ALA A 154 13.69 12.23 3.58
CA ALA A 154 13.40 10.81 3.43
C ALA A 154 13.94 9.98 4.60
N ARG A 155 15.15 10.30 5.09
CA ARG A 155 15.76 9.61 6.23
C ARG A 155 15.05 9.89 7.55
N GLU A 156 14.68 11.15 7.80
CA GLU A 156 13.95 11.56 9.00
C GLU A 156 12.56 10.90 9.06
N HIS A 157 11.83 10.91 7.95
CA HIS A 157 10.48 10.38 7.87
C HIS A 157 10.42 8.83 7.89
N PHE A 158 11.51 8.16 7.52
CA PHE A 158 11.56 6.70 7.44
C PHE A 158 11.21 6.00 8.76
N SER A 159 11.68 6.51 9.89
CA SER A 159 11.40 5.93 11.20
C SER A 159 9.91 5.98 11.56
N GLU A 160 9.20 7.02 11.15
CA GLU A 160 7.76 7.17 11.34
C GLU A 160 6.99 6.16 10.49
N VAL A 161 7.36 6.02 9.21
CA VAL A 161 6.76 5.05 8.29
C VAL A 161 6.97 3.63 8.80
N GLN A 162 8.18 3.28 9.21
CA GLN A 162 8.49 1.96 9.77
C GLN A 162 7.66 1.67 11.02
N SER A 163 7.55 2.64 11.94
CA SER A 163 6.71 2.52 13.13
C SER A 163 5.23 2.33 12.79
N ALA A 164 4.73 3.02 11.78
CA ALA A 164 3.35 2.91 11.31
C ALA A 164 3.08 1.53 10.68
N ILE A 165 4.00 1.01 9.87
CA ILE A 165 3.93 -0.35 9.30
C ILE A 165 3.90 -1.40 10.41
N ASP A 166 4.75 -1.28 11.41
CA ASP A 166 4.81 -2.22 12.55
C ASP A 166 3.52 -2.20 13.38
N LYS A 167 2.93 -1.02 13.60
CA LYS A 167 1.62 -0.89 14.27
C LYS A 167 0.52 -1.59 13.46
N ALA A 168 0.48 -1.39 12.15
CA ALA A 168 -0.50 -2.04 11.28
C ALA A 168 -0.36 -3.57 11.28
N LYS A 169 0.86 -4.09 11.23
CA LYS A 169 1.13 -5.53 11.33
C LYS A 169 0.64 -6.10 12.67
N LYS A 170 0.95 -5.44 13.78
CA LYS A 170 0.48 -5.84 15.11
C LYS A 170 -1.05 -5.85 15.20
N ALA A 171 -1.72 -4.83 14.70
CA ALA A 171 -3.18 -4.75 14.68
C ALA A 171 -3.81 -5.91 13.88
N MET A 172 -3.22 -6.28 12.74
CA MET A 172 -3.69 -7.42 11.95
C MET A 172 -3.52 -8.77 12.69
N ILE A 173 -2.42 -8.95 13.41
CA ILE A 173 -2.18 -10.15 14.22
C ILE A 173 -3.20 -10.25 15.35
N HIS A 174 -3.41 -9.17 16.10
CA HIS A 174 -4.36 -9.14 17.22
C HIS A 174 -5.80 -9.40 16.76
N SER A 175 -6.23 -8.82 15.63
CA SER A 175 -7.54 -9.10 15.06
C SER A 175 -7.72 -10.57 14.68
N GLY A 176 -6.66 -11.25 14.25
CA GLY A 176 -6.66 -12.68 13.94
C GLY A 176 -6.69 -13.57 15.19
N LEU A 177 -6.03 -13.18 16.27
CA LEU A 177 -6.02 -13.90 17.55
C LEU A 177 -7.36 -13.78 18.30
N ALA A 178 -7.91 -12.56 18.36
CA ALA A 178 -9.22 -12.31 18.97
C ALA A 178 -10.32 -13.15 18.29
N LYS A 179 -10.25 -13.30 16.97
CA LYS A 179 -11.20 -14.13 16.22
C LYS A 179 -11.08 -15.62 16.53
N ARG A 180 -9.86 -16.15 16.68
CA ARG A 180 -9.64 -17.56 17.04
C ARG A 180 -10.14 -17.87 18.45
N ALA A 181 -10.00 -16.94 19.39
CA ALA A 181 -10.52 -17.09 20.74
C ALA A 181 -12.06 -17.16 20.80
N LEU A 182 -12.74 -16.39 19.92
CA LEU A 182 -14.21 -16.41 19.80
C LEU A 182 -14.75 -17.66 19.06
N GLU A 183 -13.95 -18.27 18.19
CA GLU A 183 -14.34 -19.50 17.46
C GLU A 183 -14.08 -20.78 18.29
N SER A 184 -13.35 -20.67 19.41
CA SER A 184 -13.04 -21.78 20.33
C SER A 184 -13.89 -21.79 21.60
N SER A 185 -14.79 -20.82 21.77
CA SER A 185 -15.77 -20.70 22.88
C SER A 185 -17.15 -21.12 22.42
#